data_9a6ea08c2ccdd4d6d51e7a6d9daccbbe
#
_entry.id   9a6ea08c2ccdd4d6d51e7a6d9daccbbe
#
_cell.length_a   1.000
_cell.length_b   1.000
_cell.length_c   1.000
_cell.angle_alpha   90.00
_cell.angle_beta   90.00
_cell.angle_gamma   90.00
#
_symmetry.space_group_name_H-M   'P 1'
#
loop_
_entity.id
_entity.type
_entity.pdbx_description
1 polymer ?
#
loop_
_entity_poly.entity_id
_entity_poly.type
_entity_poly.pdbx_seq_one_letter_code
_entity_poly.pdbx_strand_id
1 'polypeptide(L)'
;MTRSLPLITALLLSAAVPARAAGSPPVIDTAYWTEQPYCSGRYQLRLPAVRRHSSSWIEYNGWSVMVLFNDWARQMQDIRKFERSGSYGATNIFIGSRTLIPGRAVMFATHLGVHWDNLIGNRGMPYETNLIFKLDKDDAYIVSGYFYVPSNNGKEPANWKAKEKEMLDGMEKRYRADFLKGLRERQEYEVPNQSGICLIRGFIADDGGKPFKANTAVRFAKQTDMRLEMLHGAVLQPGEPTLLERDLVSEKSALAKIFKTAGYRTIRQGKRDVNGMSGTEKLIKWQGNKYMLIWERDGGDPRIMMKFGADRAEGTSRSEAEILAIWDTVLPTLKPVK
;
A
#
# COMPACT_ATOMS: atom_id res chain seq x y z
N MET A 1 32.45 54.26 -67.26
CA MET A 1 32.94 54.18 -65.87
C MET A 1 32.37 52.86 -65.22
N THR A 2 33.12 51.80 -65.36
CA THR A 2 32.76 50.46 -64.91
C THR A 2 33.48 50.15 -63.59
N ARG A 3 32.76 50.04 -62.47
CA ARG A 3 33.32 49.62 -61.16
C ARG A 3 33.20 48.10 -60.95
N SER A 4 34.34 47.47 -60.89
CA SER A 4 34.51 46.08 -60.55
C SER A 4 34.32 45.88 -59.05
N LEU A 5 33.45 44.89 -58.62
CA LEU A 5 33.36 44.40 -57.23
C LEU A 5 34.29 43.21 -57.08
N PRO A 6 35.01 43.09 -55.97
CA PRO A 6 35.79 41.87 -55.69
C PRO A 6 34.91 40.75 -55.08
N LEU A 7 35.08 39.58 -55.59
CA LEU A 7 34.50 38.34 -55.09
C LEU A 7 35.22 37.87 -53.78
N ILE A 8 34.55 37.88 -52.67
CA ILE A 8 35.09 37.34 -51.40
C ILE A 8 34.69 35.87 -51.31
N THR A 9 35.67 35.01 -51.52
CA THR A 9 35.52 33.55 -51.35
C THR A 9 35.62 33.23 -49.84
N ALA A 10 34.50 32.91 -49.22
CA ALA A 10 34.47 32.44 -47.82
C ALA A 10 34.84 30.96 -47.78
N LEU A 11 36.01 30.67 -47.24
CA LEU A 11 36.41 29.28 -46.85
C LEU A 11 35.62 28.86 -45.62
N LEU A 12 34.69 27.90 -45.80
CA LEU A 12 34.03 27.22 -44.72
C LEU A 12 34.98 26.13 -44.15
N LEU A 13 35.66 26.43 -43.07
CA LEU A 13 36.34 25.40 -42.23
C LEU A 13 35.29 24.57 -41.52
N SER A 14 35.01 23.37 -42.00
CA SER A 14 34.24 22.38 -41.27
C SER A 14 35.07 21.85 -40.10
N ALA A 15 34.86 22.37 -38.92
CA ALA A 15 35.40 21.76 -37.69
C ALA A 15 34.69 20.43 -37.43
N ALA A 16 35.37 19.30 -37.66
CA ALA A 16 34.92 18.00 -37.27
C ALA A 16 34.84 17.94 -35.73
N VAL A 17 33.64 17.96 -35.19
CA VAL A 17 33.40 17.69 -33.76
C VAL A 17 33.79 16.24 -33.51
N PRO A 18 34.76 15.93 -32.60
CA PRO A 18 35.12 14.58 -32.31
C PRO A 18 33.90 13.88 -31.73
N ALA A 19 33.49 12.77 -32.35
CA ALA A 19 32.47 11.88 -31.80
C ALA A 19 32.92 11.45 -30.39
N ARG A 20 32.22 11.92 -29.39
CA ARG A 20 32.41 11.50 -27.99
C ARG A 20 32.21 9.99 -27.97
N ALA A 21 33.26 9.23 -27.68
CA ALA A 21 33.19 7.79 -27.51
C ALA A 21 32.03 7.50 -26.56
N ALA A 22 31.05 6.74 -27.03
CA ALA A 22 29.96 6.26 -26.17
C ALA A 22 30.61 5.46 -25.05
N GLY A 23 30.64 6.05 -23.86
CA GLY A 23 31.11 5.35 -22.66
C GLY A 23 30.32 4.06 -22.51
N SER A 24 30.98 2.97 -22.13
CA SER A 24 30.31 1.71 -21.83
C SER A 24 29.11 1.99 -20.92
N PRO A 25 27.95 1.37 -21.18
CA PRO A 25 26.77 1.58 -20.33
C PRO A 25 27.15 1.29 -18.88
N PRO A 26 26.69 2.09 -17.92
CA PRO A 26 27.02 1.92 -16.52
C PRO A 26 26.66 0.51 -16.09
N VAL A 27 27.60 -0.21 -15.47
CA VAL A 27 27.34 -1.52 -14.88
C VAL A 27 26.35 -1.30 -13.73
N ILE A 28 25.14 -1.81 -13.88
CA ILE A 28 24.11 -1.71 -12.86
C ILE A 28 24.39 -2.76 -11.82
N ASP A 29 24.58 -2.32 -10.56
CA ASP A 29 24.68 -3.25 -9.43
C ASP A 29 23.30 -3.86 -9.15
N THR A 30 23.00 -4.93 -9.87
CA THR A 30 21.74 -5.67 -9.72
C THR A 30 21.67 -6.44 -8.41
N ALA A 31 22.82 -6.77 -7.80
CA ALA A 31 22.88 -7.45 -6.50
C ALA A 31 22.27 -6.57 -5.39
N TYR A 32 22.52 -5.27 -5.42
CA TYR A 32 21.89 -4.31 -4.49
C TYR A 32 20.36 -4.36 -4.55
N TRP A 33 19.77 -4.52 -5.74
CA TRP A 33 18.31 -4.48 -5.92
C TRP A 33 17.58 -5.75 -5.47
N THR A 34 18.32 -6.82 -5.20
CA THR A 34 17.76 -8.08 -4.70
C THR A 34 18.43 -8.56 -3.42
N GLU A 35 19.00 -7.65 -2.63
CA GLU A 35 19.79 -7.95 -1.44
C GLU A 35 18.95 -8.60 -0.34
N GLN A 36 17.80 -8.03 -0.02
CA GLN A 36 16.98 -8.43 1.11
C GLN A 36 15.69 -9.15 0.68
N PRO A 37 15.29 -10.21 1.34
CA PRO A 37 13.94 -10.74 1.18
C PRO A 37 12.92 -9.74 1.76
N TYR A 38 11.79 -9.62 1.10
CA TYR A 38 10.70 -8.73 1.53
C TYR A 38 9.36 -9.44 1.36
N CYS A 39 8.49 -9.32 2.35
CA CYS A 39 7.18 -9.93 2.34
C CYS A 39 6.09 -8.86 2.53
N SER A 40 5.08 -8.88 1.67
CA SER A 40 3.89 -8.02 1.75
C SER A 40 2.64 -8.77 1.33
N GLY A 41 1.61 -8.74 2.17
CA GLY A 41 0.42 -9.54 1.94
C GLY A 41 0.74 -11.02 1.81
N ARG A 42 0.25 -11.65 0.77
CA ARG A 42 0.48 -13.08 0.46
C ARG A 42 1.67 -13.32 -0.48
N TYR A 43 2.52 -12.31 -0.68
CA TYR A 43 3.62 -12.37 -1.64
C TYR A 43 4.95 -11.98 -1.02
N GLN A 44 6.00 -12.52 -1.58
CA GLN A 44 7.37 -12.20 -1.25
C GLN A 44 8.14 -11.82 -2.51
N LEU A 45 9.14 -10.99 -2.35
CA LEU A 45 10.09 -10.61 -3.39
C LEU A 45 11.43 -10.24 -2.75
N ARG A 46 12.41 -9.89 -3.57
CA ARG A 46 13.69 -9.37 -3.08
C ARG A 46 13.81 -7.90 -3.43
N LEU A 47 14.30 -7.12 -2.46
CA LEU A 47 14.43 -5.66 -2.57
C LEU A 47 15.74 -5.18 -1.95
N PRO A 48 16.18 -3.95 -2.25
CA PRO A 48 17.19 -3.27 -1.45
C PRO A 48 16.71 -3.06 -0.01
N ALA A 49 17.65 -2.74 0.87
CA ALA A 49 17.32 -2.33 2.23
C ALA A 49 16.29 -1.21 2.24
N VAL A 50 15.21 -1.41 2.99
CA VAL A 50 14.08 -0.50 3.09
C VAL A 50 14.35 0.55 4.16
N ARG A 51 14.12 1.82 3.83
CA ARG A 51 14.21 2.94 4.77
C ARG A 51 12.90 3.21 5.47
N ARG A 52 11.78 3.06 4.75
CA ARG A 52 10.45 3.40 5.25
C ARG A 52 9.39 2.51 4.64
N HIS A 53 8.52 2.02 5.48
CA HIS A 53 7.26 1.40 5.10
C HIS A 53 6.12 2.41 5.23
N SER A 54 5.12 2.28 4.38
CA SER A 54 3.85 2.96 4.51
C SER A 54 2.73 2.06 4.01
N SER A 55 1.55 2.21 4.58
CA SER A 55 0.32 1.65 4.04
C SER A 55 -0.71 2.75 3.96
N SER A 56 -1.49 2.78 2.90
CA SER A 56 -2.65 3.67 2.82
C SER A 56 -3.88 3.03 3.46
N TRP A 57 -4.01 1.72 3.35
CA TRP A 57 -5.05 0.91 3.98
C TRP A 57 -4.67 -0.58 3.96
N ILE A 58 -5.12 -1.31 4.96
CA ILE A 58 -5.06 -2.76 5.06
C ILE A 58 -6.43 -3.22 5.57
N GLU A 59 -7.03 -4.17 4.87
CA GLU A 59 -8.27 -4.83 5.27
C GLU A 59 -8.04 -6.34 5.29
N TYR A 60 -8.40 -6.98 6.38
CA TYR A 60 -8.32 -8.42 6.54
C TYR A 60 -9.63 -8.96 7.14
N ASN A 61 -10.31 -9.82 6.41
CA ASN A 61 -11.57 -10.44 6.83
C ASN A 61 -12.63 -9.42 7.30
N GLY A 62 -12.70 -8.26 6.62
CA GLY A 62 -13.60 -7.16 6.96
C GLY A 62 -13.11 -6.23 8.09
N TRP A 63 -11.91 -6.46 8.62
CA TRP A 63 -11.27 -5.60 9.62
C TRP A 63 -10.32 -4.59 8.96
N SER A 64 -10.36 -3.35 9.40
CA SER A 64 -9.32 -2.38 9.06
C SER A 64 -8.12 -2.57 9.99
N VAL A 65 -6.91 -2.63 9.44
CA VAL A 65 -5.67 -2.82 10.19
C VAL A 65 -4.72 -1.65 9.94
N MET A 66 -4.26 -1.03 11.00
CA MET A 66 -3.29 0.06 10.95
C MET A 66 -2.12 -0.23 11.88
N VAL A 67 -0.91 0.14 11.44
CA VAL A 67 0.30 0.06 12.27
C VAL A 67 0.57 1.41 12.91
N LEU A 68 0.81 1.42 14.20
CA LEU A 68 1.24 2.57 14.98
C LEU A 68 2.68 2.34 15.42
N PHE A 69 3.56 3.28 15.09
CA PHE A 69 4.96 3.22 15.50
C PHE A 69 5.18 4.03 16.78
N ASN A 70 5.86 3.42 17.77
CA ASN A 70 6.18 4.01 19.07
C ASN A 70 4.93 4.60 19.79
N ASP A 71 3.84 3.87 19.82
CA ASP A 71 2.55 4.45 20.21
C ASP A 71 1.74 3.61 21.22
N TRP A 72 2.18 2.39 21.56
CA TRP A 72 1.46 1.53 22.50
C TRP A 72 1.21 2.22 23.85
N ALA A 73 2.25 2.81 24.45
CA ALA A 73 2.14 3.44 25.76
C ALA A 73 1.14 4.59 25.73
N ARG A 74 1.15 5.40 24.66
CA ARG A 74 0.19 6.49 24.45
C ARG A 74 -1.24 5.95 24.33
N GLN A 75 -1.46 4.91 23.53
CA GLN A 75 -2.77 4.30 23.38
C GLN A 75 -3.32 3.78 24.72
N MET A 76 -2.48 3.15 25.52
CA MET A 76 -2.88 2.69 26.86
C MET A 76 -3.19 3.85 27.81
N GLN A 77 -2.51 4.97 27.70
CA GLN A 77 -2.82 6.18 28.45
C GLN A 77 -4.15 6.80 28.01
N ASP A 78 -4.39 6.86 26.71
CA ASP A 78 -5.63 7.40 26.15
C ASP A 78 -6.83 6.55 26.55
N ILE A 79 -6.75 5.22 26.49
CA ILE A 79 -7.83 4.33 26.97
C ILE A 79 -8.16 4.62 28.42
N ARG A 80 -7.17 4.71 29.33
CA ARG A 80 -7.40 5.06 30.74
C ARG A 80 -8.04 6.44 30.93
N LYS A 81 -7.72 7.40 30.05
CA LYS A 81 -8.37 8.72 30.06
C LYS A 81 -9.82 8.60 29.61
N PHE A 82 -10.12 7.84 28.57
CA PHE A 82 -11.49 7.64 28.08
C PHE A 82 -12.35 6.88 29.09
N GLU A 83 -11.81 5.89 29.78
CA GLU A 83 -12.50 5.20 30.89
C GLU A 83 -12.94 6.16 32.00
N ARG A 84 -12.11 7.17 32.31
CA ARG A 84 -12.45 8.17 33.35
C ARG A 84 -13.42 9.22 32.87
N SER A 85 -13.34 9.62 31.60
CA SER A 85 -14.19 10.69 31.03
C SER A 85 -15.52 10.18 30.47
N GLY A 86 -15.63 8.90 30.15
CA GLY A 86 -16.77 8.35 29.42
C GLY A 86 -16.88 8.83 27.97
N SER A 87 -15.86 9.50 27.43
CA SER A 87 -15.88 10.09 26.09
C SER A 87 -14.64 9.71 25.28
N TYR A 88 -14.81 9.61 23.97
CA TYR A 88 -13.77 9.36 22.99
C TYR A 88 -13.84 10.46 21.91
N GLY A 89 -12.89 11.39 21.97
CA GLY A 89 -12.95 12.59 21.13
C GLY A 89 -14.10 13.53 21.54
N ALA A 90 -14.58 14.34 20.60
CA ALA A 90 -15.57 15.38 20.87
C ALA A 90 -17.02 14.87 20.92
N THR A 91 -17.34 13.79 20.20
CA THR A 91 -18.72 13.35 19.97
C THR A 91 -18.99 11.89 20.31
N ASN A 92 -17.96 11.05 20.43
CA ASN A 92 -18.14 9.62 20.64
C ASN A 92 -18.19 9.30 22.14
N ILE A 93 -19.04 8.36 22.51
CA ILE A 93 -19.18 7.86 23.88
C ILE A 93 -18.27 6.64 24.02
N PHE A 94 -17.41 6.63 25.03
CA PHE A 94 -16.60 5.47 25.38
C PHE A 94 -17.48 4.46 26.14
N ILE A 95 -17.55 3.23 25.62
CA ILE A 95 -18.40 2.17 26.18
C ILE A 95 -17.62 1.37 27.23
N GLY A 96 -16.36 1.07 26.95
CA GLY A 96 -15.50 0.31 27.85
C GLY A 96 -14.33 -0.35 27.16
N SER A 97 -13.43 -0.92 27.97
CA SER A 97 -12.31 -1.70 27.49
C SER A 97 -12.28 -3.10 28.09
N ARG A 98 -11.56 -4.01 27.43
CA ARG A 98 -11.32 -5.38 27.89
C ARG A 98 -9.87 -5.77 27.59
N THR A 99 -9.16 -6.21 28.60
CA THR A 99 -7.83 -6.81 28.40
C THR A 99 -8.01 -8.23 27.87
N LEU A 100 -7.60 -8.48 26.63
CA LEU A 100 -7.68 -9.79 26.00
C LEU A 100 -6.43 -10.63 26.27
N ILE A 101 -5.27 -9.99 26.32
CA ILE A 101 -3.98 -10.57 26.74
C ILE A 101 -3.29 -9.53 27.62
N PRO A 102 -2.98 -9.85 28.89
CA PRO A 102 -2.31 -8.92 29.80
C PRO A 102 -1.02 -8.33 29.19
N GLY A 103 -0.90 -7.01 29.20
CA GLY A 103 0.26 -6.27 28.67
C GLY A 103 0.45 -6.33 27.16
N ARG A 104 -0.43 -6.98 26.39
CA ARG A 104 -0.25 -7.22 24.96
C ARG A 104 -1.45 -6.91 24.09
N ALA A 105 -2.67 -7.17 24.56
CA ALA A 105 -3.85 -6.94 23.75
C ALA A 105 -5.00 -6.37 24.57
N VAL A 106 -5.52 -5.22 24.14
CA VAL A 106 -6.66 -4.56 24.74
C VAL A 106 -7.68 -4.24 23.64
N MET A 107 -8.93 -4.62 23.87
CA MET A 107 -10.05 -4.21 23.05
C MET A 107 -10.77 -3.07 23.76
N PHE A 108 -11.22 -2.06 23.02
CA PHE A 108 -12.16 -1.05 23.51
C PHE A 108 -13.26 -0.79 22.49
N ALA A 109 -14.36 -0.22 22.95
CA ALA A 109 -15.49 0.12 22.11
C ALA A 109 -15.97 1.54 22.34
N THR A 110 -16.44 2.16 21.27
CA THR A 110 -17.06 3.47 21.29
C THR A 110 -18.39 3.44 20.54
N HIS A 111 -19.32 4.24 21.02
CA HIS A 111 -20.54 4.53 20.29
C HIS A 111 -20.33 5.86 19.55
N LEU A 112 -20.61 5.87 18.25
CA LEU A 112 -20.56 7.10 17.46
C LEU A 112 -21.78 7.94 17.82
N GLY A 113 -21.57 9.07 18.53
CA GLY A 113 -22.64 9.92 19.07
C GLY A 113 -23.52 10.64 18.03
N VAL A 114 -23.37 10.31 16.75
CA VAL A 114 -24.16 10.86 15.65
C VAL A 114 -25.17 9.80 15.21
N HIS A 115 -26.46 10.15 15.20
CA HIS A 115 -27.48 9.32 14.55
C HIS A 115 -27.21 9.28 13.04
N TRP A 116 -26.63 8.20 12.57
CA TRP A 116 -26.33 7.97 11.16
C TRP A 116 -27.54 7.48 10.35
N ASP A 117 -28.73 7.50 10.94
CA ASP A 117 -29.99 7.03 10.33
C ASP A 117 -30.26 7.64 8.95
N ASN A 118 -29.79 8.87 8.72
CA ASN A 118 -29.95 9.57 7.43
C ASN A 118 -28.87 9.20 6.38
N LEU A 119 -27.75 8.61 6.78
CA LEU A 119 -26.62 8.31 5.89
C LEU A 119 -26.53 6.84 5.46
N ILE A 120 -27.03 5.92 6.29
CA ILE A 120 -26.81 4.47 6.06
C ILE A 120 -28.14 3.68 5.99
N GLY A 121 -29.27 4.35 5.93
CA GLY A 121 -30.60 3.74 5.78
C GLY A 121 -30.91 2.71 6.89
N ASN A 122 -31.52 3.13 7.98
CA ASN A 122 -32.16 2.33 9.06
C ASN A 122 -31.37 1.12 9.61
N ARG A 123 -30.02 1.17 9.62
CA ARG A 123 -29.20 0.03 10.11
C ARG A 123 -29.04 0.00 11.63
N GLY A 124 -29.46 1.04 12.36
CA GLY A 124 -29.33 1.11 13.81
C GLY A 124 -28.17 1.98 14.30
N MET A 125 -27.89 1.90 15.59
CA MET A 125 -26.85 2.69 16.24
C MET A 125 -25.45 2.12 15.93
N PRO A 126 -24.54 2.92 15.37
CA PRO A 126 -23.20 2.44 14.99
C PRO A 126 -22.25 2.42 16.19
N TYR A 127 -21.55 1.33 16.32
CA TYR A 127 -20.47 1.14 17.28
C TYR A 127 -19.18 0.83 16.53
N GLU A 128 -18.08 1.38 17.03
CA GLU A 128 -16.74 1.03 16.60
C GLU A 128 -16.06 0.24 17.70
N THR A 129 -15.40 -0.85 17.35
CA THR A 129 -14.52 -1.58 18.24
C THR A 129 -13.11 -1.53 17.72
N ASN A 130 -12.15 -1.40 18.62
CA ASN A 130 -10.73 -1.36 18.30
C ASN A 130 -10.00 -2.38 19.17
N LEU A 131 -9.23 -3.27 18.54
CA LEU A 131 -8.23 -4.08 19.20
C LEU A 131 -6.88 -3.39 19.04
N ILE A 132 -6.22 -3.08 20.13
CA ILE A 132 -4.82 -2.67 20.13
C ILE A 132 -3.97 -3.86 20.51
N PHE A 133 -3.06 -4.25 19.63
CA PHE A 133 -2.16 -5.37 19.82
C PHE A 133 -0.71 -4.88 19.81
N LYS A 134 -0.01 -5.07 20.93
CA LYS A 134 1.38 -4.68 21.09
C LYS A 134 2.29 -5.56 20.24
N LEU A 135 3.17 -4.93 19.51
CA LEU A 135 4.34 -5.51 18.85
C LEU A 135 5.59 -5.32 19.72
N ASP A 136 6.76 -5.55 19.15
CA ASP A 136 8.05 -5.27 19.81
C ASP A 136 8.20 -3.78 20.15
N LYS A 137 8.96 -3.51 21.20
CA LYS A 137 9.21 -2.16 21.72
C LYS A 137 7.88 -1.49 22.10
N ASP A 138 7.51 -0.42 21.42
CA ASP A 138 6.30 0.36 21.66
C ASP A 138 5.40 0.46 20.42
N ASP A 139 5.68 -0.34 19.39
CA ASP A 139 4.83 -0.43 18.21
C ASP A 139 3.56 -1.22 18.51
N ALA A 140 2.48 -0.90 17.80
CA ALA A 140 1.21 -1.59 17.94
C ALA A 140 0.44 -1.70 16.63
N TYR A 141 -0.49 -2.65 16.57
CA TYR A 141 -1.59 -2.61 15.60
C TYR A 141 -2.83 -2.02 16.25
N ILE A 142 -3.57 -1.23 15.47
CA ILE A 142 -5.00 -0.99 15.71
C ILE A 142 -5.76 -1.80 14.67
N VAL A 143 -6.69 -2.63 15.14
CA VAL A 143 -7.60 -3.41 14.30
C VAL A 143 -9.00 -2.94 14.59
N SER A 144 -9.61 -2.24 13.64
CA SER A 144 -10.92 -1.62 13.80
C SER A 144 -12.01 -2.41 13.09
N GLY A 145 -13.16 -2.51 13.73
CA GLY A 145 -14.36 -3.11 13.19
C GLY A 145 -15.62 -2.37 13.66
N TYR A 146 -16.67 -2.50 12.88
CA TYR A 146 -17.94 -1.86 13.15
C TYR A 146 -19.04 -2.89 13.36
N PHE A 147 -19.99 -2.56 14.23
CA PHE A 147 -21.26 -3.26 14.34
C PHE A 147 -22.41 -2.27 14.57
N TYR A 148 -23.61 -2.75 14.36
CA TYR A 148 -24.81 -1.95 14.53
C TYR A 148 -25.75 -2.63 15.50
N VAL A 149 -26.22 -1.91 16.51
CA VAL A 149 -27.33 -2.34 17.35
C VAL A 149 -28.62 -1.89 16.65
N PRO A 150 -29.52 -2.81 16.24
CA PRO A 150 -30.76 -2.43 15.57
C PRO A 150 -31.57 -1.43 16.39
N SER A 151 -31.99 -0.34 15.77
CA SER A 151 -32.87 0.65 16.39
C SER A 151 -34.27 0.60 15.77
N ASN A 152 -35.31 0.92 16.56
CA ASN A 152 -36.66 1.11 16.03
C ASN A 152 -36.87 2.61 15.80
N ASN A 153 -36.79 3.05 14.54
CA ASN A 153 -36.97 4.45 14.14
C ASN A 153 -36.08 5.43 14.92
N GLY A 154 -34.79 5.10 15.04
CA GLY A 154 -33.82 5.94 15.74
C GLY A 154 -33.92 5.91 17.28
N LYS A 155 -34.83 5.10 17.85
CA LYS A 155 -34.94 4.91 19.30
C LYS A 155 -34.22 3.66 19.77
N GLU A 156 -33.55 3.76 20.90
CA GLU A 156 -32.92 2.61 21.54
C GLU A 156 -33.97 1.55 21.89
N PRO A 157 -33.75 0.27 21.53
CA PRO A 157 -34.64 -0.80 21.97
C PRO A 157 -34.58 -0.92 23.49
N ALA A 158 -35.68 -1.31 24.14
CA ALA A 158 -35.78 -1.42 25.60
C ALA A 158 -34.66 -2.29 26.24
N ASN A 159 -34.12 -3.25 25.48
CA ASN A 159 -33.04 -4.14 25.91
C ASN A 159 -31.68 -3.81 25.26
N TRP A 160 -31.46 -2.57 24.84
CA TRP A 160 -30.27 -2.19 24.08
C TRP A 160 -28.94 -2.51 24.79
N LYS A 161 -28.86 -2.33 26.11
CA LYS A 161 -27.65 -2.68 26.89
C LYS A 161 -27.32 -4.16 26.87
N ALA A 162 -28.33 -5.03 26.90
CA ALA A 162 -28.12 -6.46 26.77
C ALA A 162 -27.61 -6.82 25.34
N LYS A 163 -28.19 -6.20 24.32
CA LYS A 163 -27.72 -6.36 22.92
C LYS A 163 -26.33 -5.79 22.71
N GLU A 164 -26.01 -4.64 23.29
CA GLU A 164 -24.66 -4.06 23.27
C GLU A 164 -23.64 -5.04 23.88
N LYS A 165 -23.95 -5.60 25.05
CA LYS A 165 -23.09 -6.61 25.68
C LYS A 165 -22.89 -7.83 24.79
N GLU A 166 -23.97 -8.38 24.24
CA GLU A 166 -23.91 -9.52 23.33
C GLU A 166 -23.02 -9.24 22.11
N MET A 167 -23.19 -8.06 21.47
CA MET A 167 -22.38 -7.64 20.34
C MET A 167 -20.91 -7.49 20.70
N LEU A 168 -20.60 -6.90 21.86
CA LEU A 168 -19.22 -6.77 22.34
C LEU A 168 -18.58 -8.15 22.62
N ASP A 169 -19.32 -9.08 23.21
CA ASP A 169 -18.87 -10.45 23.42
C ASP A 169 -18.60 -11.16 22.08
N GLY A 170 -19.47 -10.92 21.10
CA GLY A 170 -19.30 -11.40 19.72
C GLY A 170 -18.05 -10.82 19.04
N MET A 171 -17.80 -9.51 19.20
CA MET A 171 -16.61 -8.88 18.66
C MET A 171 -15.32 -9.38 19.31
N GLU A 172 -15.32 -9.56 20.64
CA GLU A 172 -14.18 -10.17 21.33
C GLU A 172 -13.88 -11.57 20.78
N LYS A 173 -14.91 -12.41 20.61
CA LYS A 173 -14.76 -13.76 20.04
C LYS A 173 -14.15 -13.71 18.64
N ARG A 174 -14.59 -12.78 17.81
CA ARG A 174 -14.03 -12.59 16.46
C ARG A 174 -12.58 -12.12 16.50
N TYR A 175 -12.21 -11.16 17.36
CA TYR A 175 -10.82 -10.73 17.52
C TYR A 175 -9.90 -11.88 17.92
N ARG A 176 -10.37 -12.73 18.84
CA ARG A 176 -9.61 -13.91 19.25
C ARG A 176 -9.43 -14.91 18.10
N ALA A 177 -10.48 -15.15 17.32
CA ALA A 177 -10.44 -16.09 16.19
C ALA A 177 -9.65 -15.57 14.99
N ASP A 178 -9.80 -14.29 14.65
CA ASP A 178 -9.22 -13.74 13.44
C ASP A 178 -7.77 -13.26 13.62
N PHE A 179 -7.43 -12.75 14.80
CA PHE A 179 -6.12 -12.14 15.03
C PHE A 179 -5.31 -12.83 16.12
N LEU A 180 -5.84 -12.94 17.34
CA LEU A 180 -5.02 -13.31 18.49
C LEU A 180 -4.46 -14.73 18.41
N LYS A 181 -5.15 -15.62 17.69
CA LYS A 181 -4.69 -16.98 17.46
C LYS A 181 -3.51 -17.08 16.50
N GLY A 182 -3.44 -16.21 15.48
CA GLY A 182 -2.48 -16.30 14.38
C GLY A 182 -1.56 -15.10 14.22
N LEU A 183 -1.86 -14.00 14.92
CA LEU A 183 -1.07 -12.77 14.81
C LEU A 183 0.20 -12.90 15.66
N ARG A 184 1.33 -12.73 15.00
CA ARG A 184 2.64 -12.63 15.64
C ARG A 184 3.45 -11.49 15.09
N GLU A 185 4.44 -11.10 15.85
CA GLU A 185 5.49 -10.22 15.36
C GLU A 185 6.34 -10.89 14.30
N ARG A 186 6.88 -10.09 13.39
CA ARG A 186 7.76 -10.50 12.31
C ARG A 186 8.93 -9.52 12.19
N GLN A 187 10.13 -10.03 12.08
CA GLN A 187 11.30 -9.21 11.76
C GLN A 187 11.15 -8.61 10.35
N GLU A 188 11.79 -7.48 10.10
CA GLU A 188 11.59 -6.68 8.87
C GLU A 188 11.81 -7.49 7.59
N TYR A 189 12.86 -8.30 7.55
CA TYR A 189 13.23 -9.11 6.38
C TYR A 189 12.91 -10.61 6.55
N GLU A 190 12.19 -10.97 7.58
CA GLU A 190 11.72 -12.33 7.76
C GLU A 190 10.65 -12.65 6.70
N VAL A 191 10.83 -13.77 6.00
CA VAL A 191 9.79 -14.38 5.18
C VAL A 191 9.30 -15.62 5.92
N PRO A 192 8.04 -15.65 6.35
CA PRO A 192 7.47 -16.79 7.03
C PRO A 192 7.52 -18.06 6.17
N ASN A 193 7.72 -19.22 6.80
CA ASN A 193 7.75 -20.51 6.14
C ASN A 193 6.38 -21.20 6.10
N GLN A 194 5.33 -20.51 6.49
CA GLN A 194 3.94 -20.99 6.52
C GLN A 194 3.02 -20.03 5.76
N SER A 195 1.86 -20.52 5.35
CA SER A 195 0.83 -19.71 4.71
C SER A 195 0.32 -18.60 5.61
N GLY A 196 0.11 -17.43 5.04
CA GLY A 196 -0.44 -16.31 5.78
C GLY A 196 -0.23 -14.97 5.11
N ILE A 197 -0.39 -13.92 5.90
CA ILE A 197 -0.38 -12.54 5.45
C ILE A 197 0.73 -11.78 6.17
N CYS A 198 1.67 -11.26 5.39
CA CYS A 198 2.69 -10.35 5.87
C CYS A 198 2.13 -8.94 6.02
N LEU A 199 2.10 -8.47 7.23
CA LEU A 199 1.87 -7.08 7.59
C LEU A 199 3.22 -6.37 7.83
N ILE A 200 3.22 -5.06 7.92
CA ILE A 200 4.40 -4.30 8.35
C ILE A 200 4.71 -4.72 9.79
N ARG A 201 5.88 -5.34 10.02
CA ARG A 201 6.33 -5.88 11.31
C ARG A 201 5.49 -7.00 11.93
N GLY A 202 4.55 -7.56 11.19
CA GLY A 202 3.73 -8.64 11.69
C GLY A 202 3.40 -9.69 10.65
N PHE A 203 2.83 -10.78 11.13
CA PHE A 203 2.35 -11.87 10.31
C PHE A 203 1.07 -12.45 10.91
N ILE A 204 0.08 -12.71 10.06
CA ILE A 204 -1.13 -13.44 10.43
C ILE A 204 -1.07 -14.79 9.74
N ALA A 205 -1.04 -15.89 10.52
CA ALA A 205 -1.19 -17.22 9.97
C ALA A 205 -2.59 -17.38 9.37
N ASP A 206 -2.67 -17.74 8.10
CA ASP A 206 -3.91 -17.82 7.33
C ASP A 206 -3.75 -18.85 6.21
N ASP A 207 -4.74 -19.69 6.00
CA ASP A 207 -4.75 -20.74 4.98
C ASP A 207 -5.03 -20.22 3.56
N GLY A 208 -5.25 -18.93 3.41
CA GLY A 208 -5.58 -18.29 2.14
C GLY A 208 -7.07 -18.05 1.93
N GLY A 209 -7.93 -18.60 2.78
CA GLY A 209 -9.39 -18.52 2.60
C GLY A 209 -10.02 -17.19 3.02
N LYS A 210 -9.36 -16.38 3.83
CA LYS A 210 -9.92 -15.11 4.29
C LYS A 210 -9.62 -13.95 3.33
N PRO A 211 -10.59 -13.06 3.06
CA PRO A 211 -10.38 -11.89 2.21
C PRO A 211 -9.27 -10.99 2.75
N PHE A 212 -8.38 -10.55 1.87
CA PHE A 212 -7.32 -9.61 2.20
C PHE A 212 -7.18 -8.56 1.11
N LYS A 213 -7.13 -7.30 1.52
CA LYS A 213 -6.86 -6.18 0.65
C LYS A 213 -5.85 -5.26 1.32
N ALA A 214 -4.91 -4.73 0.57
CA ALA A 214 -3.96 -3.75 1.09
C ALA A 214 -3.35 -2.92 -0.04
N ASN A 215 -2.97 -1.70 0.30
CA ASN A 215 -2.02 -0.92 -0.48
C ASN A 215 -0.84 -0.58 0.41
N THR A 216 0.30 -1.17 0.10
CA THR A 216 1.56 -0.99 0.84
C THR A 216 2.61 -0.39 -0.06
N ALA A 217 3.49 0.42 0.51
CA ALA A 217 4.61 0.99 -0.21
C ALA A 217 5.89 1.00 0.62
N VAL A 218 7.01 0.89 -0.08
CA VAL A 218 8.33 1.00 0.53
C VAL A 218 9.20 2.00 -0.21
N ARG A 219 10.06 2.70 0.55
CA ARG A 219 11.15 3.54 0.08
C ARG A 219 12.48 2.93 0.46
N PHE A 220 13.46 3.04 -0.40
CA PHE A 220 14.75 2.39 -0.24
C PHE A 220 15.74 3.26 0.53
N ALA A 221 16.68 2.63 1.24
CA ALA A 221 17.64 3.34 2.08
C ALA A 221 18.63 4.19 1.27
N LYS A 222 19.17 3.64 0.18
CA LYS A 222 20.16 4.31 -0.67
C LYS A 222 19.57 4.97 -1.93
N GLN A 223 18.34 4.61 -2.32
CA GLN A 223 17.67 5.13 -3.52
C GLN A 223 16.35 5.81 -3.12
N THR A 224 16.48 6.98 -2.50
CA THR A 224 15.37 7.68 -1.84
C THR A 224 14.39 8.37 -2.81
N ASP A 225 14.73 8.44 -4.08
CA ASP A 225 13.89 8.98 -5.18
C ASP A 225 13.04 7.90 -5.87
N MET A 226 13.12 6.65 -5.38
CA MET A 226 12.36 5.52 -5.91
C MET A 226 11.50 4.88 -4.81
N ARG A 227 10.35 4.35 -5.22
CA ARG A 227 9.47 3.57 -4.35
C ARG A 227 8.86 2.38 -5.07
N LEU A 228 8.51 1.37 -4.29
CA LEU A 228 7.68 0.25 -4.73
C LEU A 228 6.34 0.33 -4.00
N GLU A 229 5.26 0.14 -4.75
CA GLU A 229 3.91 -0.06 -4.22
C GLU A 229 3.43 -1.47 -4.57
N MET A 230 2.70 -2.09 -3.65
CA MET A 230 2.00 -3.35 -3.87
C MET A 230 0.53 -3.19 -3.47
N LEU A 231 -0.34 -3.43 -4.42
CA LEU A 231 -1.78 -3.47 -4.23
C LEU A 231 -2.24 -4.93 -4.24
N HIS A 232 -2.94 -5.34 -3.19
CA HIS A 232 -3.44 -6.69 -2.99
C HIS A 232 -4.97 -6.71 -2.92
N GLY A 233 -5.59 -7.75 -3.45
CA GLY A 233 -6.96 -8.14 -3.14
C GLY A 233 -8.08 -7.37 -3.83
N ALA A 234 -7.78 -6.39 -4.67
CA ALA A 234 -8.81 -5.77 -5.49
C ALA A 234 -9.08 -6.65 -6.72
N VAL A 235 -10.19 -7.37 -6.72
CA VAL A 235 -10.65 -8.10 -7.91
C VAL A 235 -11.15 -7.10 -8.95
N LEU A 236 -10.74 -7.28 -10.20
CA LEU A 236 -11.33 -6.53 -11.31
C LEU A 236 -12.82 -6.87 -11.39
N GLN A 237 -13.66 -5.84 -11.40
CA GLN A 237 -15.07 -6.04 -11.66
C GLN A 237 -15.28 -6.49 -13.13
N PRO A 238 -16.30 -7.29 -13.42
CA PRO A 238 -16.62 -7.60 -14.81
C PRO A 238 -16.77 -6.32 -15.63
N GLY A 239 -16.07 -6.24 -16.75
CA GLY A 239 -16.05 -5.06 -17.62
C GLY A 239 -15.04 -3.97 -17.22
N GLU A 240 -14.30 -4.11 -16.13
CA GLU A 240 -13.16 -3.23 -15.90
C GLU A 240 -12.05 -3.46 -16.94
N PRO A 241 -11.47 -2.36 -17.47
CA PRO A 241 -10.42 -2.48 -18.48
C PRO A 241 -9.17 -3.15 -17.91
N THR A 242 -8.53 -3.98 -18.70
CA THR A 242 -7.23 -4.58 -18.40
C THR A 242 -6.14 -3.52 -18.27
N LEU A 243 -4.97 -3.88 -17.73
CA LEU A 243 -3.85 -2.93 -17.60
C LEU A 243 -3.46 -2.28 -18.93
N LEU A 244 -3.55 -3.02 -20.04
CA LEU A 244 -3.22 -2.49 -21.37
C LEU A 244 -4.25 -1.48 -21.88
N GLU A 245 -5.52 -1.72 -21.58
CA GLU A 245 -6.63 -0.87 -22.01
C GLU A 245 -6.79 0.36 -21.11
N ARG A 246 -6.30 0.28 -19.86
CA ARG A 246 -6.38 1.42 -18.95
C ARG A 246 -5.52 2.58 -19.43
N ASP A 247 -6.16 3.72 -19.58
CA ASP A 247 -5.42 4.98 -19.57
C ASP A 247 -4.92 5.23 -18.13
N LEU A 248 -3.64 4.97 -17.90
CA LEU A 248 -2.99 5.20 -16.60
C LEU A 248 -2.96 6.70 -16.22
N VAL A 249 -3.31 7.55 -17.18
CA VAL A 249 -3.42 8.99 -17.05
C VAL A 249 -4.90 9.39 -17.27
N SER A 250 -5.77 8.85 -16.40
CA SER A 250 -7.23 9.07 -16.49
C SER A 250 -7.59 10.57 -16.50
N GLU A 251 -8.42 10.96 -17.47
CA GLU A 251 -8.90 12.34 -17.66
C GLU A 251 -9.65 12.96 -16.46
N LYS A 252 -10.07 12.13 -15.51
CA LYS A 252 -10.88 12.55 -14.36
C LYS A 252 -10.09 13.11 -13.18
N SER A 253 -8.76 13.01 -13.17
CA SER A 253 -7.95 13.58 -12.09
C SER A 253 -7.32 14.91 -12.49
N ALA A 254 -7.22 15.87 -11.57
CA ALA A 254 -6.51 17.13 -11.81
C ALA A 254 -5.03 16.89 -12.21
N LEU A 255 -4.42 15.81 -11.72
CA LEU A 255 -3.11 15.32 -12.13
C LEU A 255 -3.08 14.88 -13.59
N ALA A 256 -4.15 14.29 -14.13
CA ALA A 256 -4.22 13.84 -15.50
C ALA A 256 -4.14 14.99 -16.51
N LYS A 257 -4.72 16.15 -16.20
CA LYS A 257 -4.59 17.35 -17.05
C LYS A 257 -3.14 17.82 -17.12
N ILE A 258 -2.41 17.78 -16.00
CA ILE A 258 -0.99 18.11 -15.93
C ILE A 258 -0.16 17.08 -16.72
N PHE A 259 -0.48 15.79 -16.63
CA PHE A 259 0.24 14.72 -17.32
C PHE A 259 -0.04 14.67 -18.83
N LYS A 260 -1.26 14.99 -19.28
CA LYS A 260 -1.58 15.11 -20.73
C LYS A 260 -0.80 16.23 -21.40
N THR A 261 -0.64 17.38 -20.74
CA THR A 261 0.16 18.51 -21.23
C THR A 261 1.66 18.23 -21.20
N ALA A 262 2.14 17.35 -20.29
CA ALA A 262 3.56 17.04 -20.16
C ALA A 262 4.08 15.96 -21.12
N GLY A 263 3.20 15.28 -21.87
CA GLY A 263 3.55 14.18 -22.77
C GLY A 263 4.11 12.97 -22.02
N TYR A 264 3.52 11.82 -22.23
CA TYR A 264 4.11 10.55 -21.76
C TYR A 264 4.30 9.60 -22.96
N ARG A 265 5.26 8.70 -22.84
CA ARG A 265 5.44 7.62 -23.82
C ARG A 265 5.43 6.27 -23.13
N THR A 266 4.87 5.29 -23.80
CA THR A 266 5.00 3.89 -23.40
C THR A 266 6.39 3.41 -23.80
N ILE A 267 7.14 2.88 -22.85
CA ILE A 267 8.47 2.30 -23.06
C ILE A 267 8.32 0.84 -23.50
N ARG A 268 7.51 0.08 -22.74
CA ARG A 268 7.25 -1.34 -22.97
C ARG A 268 5.87 -1.69 -22.41
N GLN A 269 5.15 -2.57 -23.10
CA GLN A 269 3.90 -3.15 -22.61
C GLN A 269 3.67 -4.51 -23.25
N GLY A 270 2.96 -5.39 -22.52
CA GLY A 270 2.59 -6.72 -23.03
C GLY A 270 2.39 -7.73 -21.92
N LYS A 271 2.19 -8.97 -22.32
CA LYS A 271 2.12 -10.11 -21.40
C LYS A 271 3.50 -10.39 -20.81
N ARG A 272 3.53 -10.69 -19.51
CA ARG A 272 4.75 -11.06 -18.80
C ARG A 272 4.42 -11.98 -17.64
N ASP A 273 4.81 -13.24 -17.78
CA ASP A 273 4.67 -14.22 -16.71
C ASP A 273 5.78 -14.07 -15.67
N VAL A 274 5.42 -14.22 -14.40
CA VAL A 274 6.33 -14.10 -13.25
C VAL A 274 6.12 -15.28 -12.33
N ASN A 275 7.09 -16.18 -12.24
CA ASN A 275 7.06 -17.39 -11.39
C ASN A 275 5.75 -18.19 -11.49
N GLY A 276 5.30 -18.46 -12.71
CA GLY A 276 4.07 -19.20 -12.99
C GLY A 276 2.78 -18.40 -12.81
N MET A 277 2.87 -17.11 -12.49
CA MET A 277 1.72 -16.21 -12.50
C MET A 277 1.66 -15.48 -13.84
N SER A 278 0.60 -15.73 -14.61
CA SER A 278 0.34 -14.95 -15.82
C SER A 278 0.03 -13.51 -15.45
N GLY A 279 0.61 -12.58 -16.20
CA GLY A 279 0.45 -11.17 -15.93
C GLY A 279 0.68 -10.29 -17.15
N THR A 280 0.45 -9.04 -16.92
CA THR A 280 0.58 -7.98 -17.92
C THR A 280 1.44 -6.87 -17.34
N GLU A 281 2.38 -6.33 -18.12
CA GLU A 281 3.16 -5.14 -17.74
C GLU A 281 2.87 -3.95 -18.65
N LYS A 282 3.00 -2.75 -18.06
CA LYS A 282 2.96 -1.47 -18.78
C LYS A 282 3.93 -0.51 -18.14
N LEU A 283 4.91 -0.07 -18.92
CA LEU A 283 6.01 0.77 -18.50
C LEU A 283 5.92 2.10 -19.24
N ILE A 284 5.80 3.19 -18.51
CA ILE A 284 5.63 4.54 -19.05
C ILE A 284 6.65 5.50 -18.48
N LYS A 285 7.00 6.49 -19.29
CA LYS A 285 7.90 7.61 -18.92
C LYS A 285 7.23 8.94 -19.20
N TRP A 286 7.39 9.88 -18.28
CA TRP A 286 7.07 11.30 -18.46
C TRP A 286 8.32 12.17 -18.58
N GLN A 287 8.13 13.43 -18.81
CA GLN A 287 9.21 14.42 -18.74
C GLN A 287 9.90 14.41 -17.37
N GLY A 288 11.18 14.76 -17.34
CA GLY A 288 11.94 14.87 -16.09
C GLY A 288 12.32 13.52 -15.46
N ASN A 289 12.57 12.48 -16.25
CA ASN A 289 12.94 11.15 -15.77
C ASN A 289 11.95 10.55 -14.76
N LYS A 290 10.67 10.77 -14.98
CA LYS A 290 9.60 10.14 -14.19
C LYS A 290 9.18 8.87 -14.86
N TYR A 291 9.15 7.78 -14.10
CA TYR A 291 8.79 6.46 -14.59
C TYR A 291 7.67 5.86 -13.74
N MET A 292 6.81 5.09 -14.38
CA MET A 292 5.86 4.20 -13.75
C MET A 292 5.91 2.85 -14.45
N LEU A 293 6.33 1.84 -13.73
CA LEU A 293 6.44 0.48 -14.20
C LEU A 293 5.41 -0.32 -13.41
N ILE A 294 4.46 -0.90 -14.10
CA ILE A 294 3.37 -1.65 -13.48
C ILE A 294 3.39 -3.05 -14.03
N TRP A 295 3.25 -4.03 -13.15
CA TRP A 295 2.87 -5.39 -13.47
C TRP A 295 1.63 -5.75 -12.68
N GLU A 296 0.69 -6.42 -13.33
CA GLU A 296 -0.55 -6.89 -12.75
C GLU A 296 -0.79 -8.34 -13.15
N ARG A 297 -1.16 -9.17 -12.17
CA ARG A 297 -1.55 -10.55 -12.42
C ARG A 297 -2.87 -10.59 -13.18
N ASP A 298 -2.91 -11.36 -14.25
CA ASP A 298 -4.11 -11.55 -15.07
C ASP A 298 -5.11 -12.47 -14.35
N GLY A 299 -6.39 -12.09 -14.36
CA GLY A 299 -7.49 -12.92 -13.88
C GLY A 299 -7.36 -13.44 -12.44
N GLY A 300 -6.49 -12.83 -11.65
CA GLY A 300 -6.17 -13.32 -10.31
C GLY A 300 -7.18 -12.91 -9.25
N ASP A 301 -7.65 -13.89 -8.45
CA ASP A 301 -8.23 -13.66 -7.15
C ASP A 301 -7.29 -14.28 -6.09
N PRO A 302 -6.70 -13.49 -5.19
CA PRO A 302 -6.74 -12.03 -5.16
C PRO A 302 -5.90 -11.38 -6.28
N ARG A 303 -6.35 -10.23 -6.74
CA ARG A 303 -5.57 -9.37 -7.63
C ARG A 303 -4.30 -8.93 -6.93
N ILE A 304 -3.18 -8.96 -7.64
CA ILE A 304 -1.96 -8.30 -7.22
C ILE A 304 -1.48 -7.36 -8.31
N MET A 305 -1.12 -6.16 -7.91
CA MET A 305 -0.43 -5.19 -8.76
C MET A 305 0.84 -4.74 -8.06
N MET A 306 1.95 -4.81 -8.77
CA MET A 306 3.23 -4.25 -8.35
C MET A 306 3.50 -3.00 -9.19
N LYS A 307 3.78 -1.89 -8.52
CA LYS A 307 4.09 -0.62 -9.16
C LYS A 307 5.41 -0.09 -8.63
N PHE A 308 6.31 0.20 -9.55
CA PHE A 308 7.63 0.73 -9.25
C PHE A 308 7.82 2.06 -9.96
N GLY A 309 8.39 3.07 -9.31
CA GLY A 309 8.52 4.37 -9.94
C GLY A 309 9.24 5.42 -9.12
N ALA A 310 9.34 6.59 -9.70
CA ALA A 310 9.89 7.76 -9.03
C ALA A 310 8.96 8.23 -7.91
N ASP A 311 9.54 8.55 -6.76
CA ASP A 311 8.81 9.04 -5.59
C ASP A 311 8.74 10.58 -5.52
N ARG A 312 9.50 11.28 -6.33
CA ARG A 312 9.61 12.74 -6.32
C ARG A 312 9.01 13.37 -7.56
N ALA A 313 8.58 14.61 -7.41
CA ALA A 313 8.06 15.40 -8.53
C ALA A 313 9.11 15.64 -9.62
N GLU A 314 10.38 15.70 -9.24
CA GLU A 314 11.51 15.91 -10.15
C GLU A 314 11.87 14.66 -10.96
N GLY A 315 11.37 13.49 -10.53
CA GLY A 315 11.72 12.19 -11.13
C GLY A 315 12.86 11.51 -10.40
N THR A 316 13.47 10.54 -11.06
CA THR A 316 14.63 9.79 -10.54
C THR A 316 15.93 10.25 -11.16
N SER A 317 17.02 10.08 -10.41
CA SER A 317 18.40 10.28 -10.89
C SER A 317 18.86 9.19 -11.89
N ARG A 318 18.09 8.10 -12.02
CA ARG A 318 18.43 6.96 -12.86
C ARG A 318 18.05 7.16 -14.33
N SER A 319 18.90 6.64 -15.21
CA SER A 319 18.60 6.57 -16.65
C SER A 319 17.50 5.54 -16.92
N GLU A 320 16.90 5.62 -18.10
CA GLU A 320 15.88 4.66 -18.53
C GLU A 320 16.42 3.23 -18.58
N ALA A 321 17.63 3.04 -19.08
CA ALA A 321 18.25 1.71 -19.14
C ALA A 321 18.45 1.12 -17.72
N GLU A 322 18.86 1.93 -16.75
CA GLU A 322 18.97 1.50 -15.35
C GLU A 322 17.62 1.13 -14.75
N ILE A 323 16.58 1.94 -14.98
CA ILE A 323 15.23 1.67 -14.49
C ILE A 323 14.69 0.36 -15.04
N LEU A 324 14.87 0.11 -16.34
CA LEU A 324 14.44 -1.15 -16.97
C LEU A 324 15.21 -2.35 -16.41
N ALA A 325 16.53 -2.23 -16.24
CA ALA A 325 17.34 -3.30 -15.68
C ALA A 325 16.97 -3.60 -14.21
N ILE A 326 16.70 -2.58 -13.41
CA ILE A 326 16.21 -2.74 -12.04
C ILE A 326 14.86 -3.49 -12.03
N TRP A 327 13.92 -3.05 -12.86
CA TRP A 327 12.63 -3.71 -13.00
C TRP A 327 12.76 -5.18 -13.40
N ASP A 328 13.59 -5.44 -14.41
CA ASP A 328 13.83 -6.79 -14.95
C ASP A 328 14.58 -7.69 -13.96
N THR A 329 15.22 -7.10 -12.94
CA THR A 329 15.87 -7.83 -11.86
C THR A 329 14.92 -8.08 -10.68
N VAL A 330 14.13 -7.09 -10.29
CA VAL A 330 13.26 -7.16 -9.10
C VAL A 330 11.99 -7.96 -9.38
N LEU A 331 11.29 -7.67 -10.47
CA LEU A 331 9.99 -8.30 -10.76
C LEU A 331 10.05 -9.84 -10.79
N PRO A 332 11.05 -10.51 -11.42
CA PRO A 332 11.14 -11.97 -11.42
C PRO A 332 11.31 -12.60 -10.03
N THR A 333 11.60 -11.82 -9.01
CA THR A 333 11.71 -12.34 -7.62
C THR A 333 10.36 -12.44 -6.90
N LEU A 334 9.30 -11.84 -7.48
CA LEU A 334 7.95 -11.88 -6.92
C LEU A 334 7.37 -13.29 -7.00
N LYS A 335 6.93 -13.82 -5.86
CA LYS A 335 6.28 -15.15 -5.75
C LYS A 335 5.35 -15.19 -4.54
N PRO A 336 4.37 -16.10 -4.50
CA PRO A 336 3.56 -16.32 -3.30
C PRO A 336 4.41 -16.67 -2.08
N VAL A 337 3.96 -16.28 -0.89
CA VAL A 337 4.41 -16.88 0.38
C VAL A 337 3.87 -18.31 0.40
N LYS A 338 4.62 -19.22 0.97
CA LYS A 338 4.29 -20.66 0.99
C LYS A 338 2.91 -20.92 1.58
#